data_bee13a8fdbcb533888c2c2212eac04ce
#
_entry.id   bee13a8fdbcb533888c2c2212eac04ce
#
_cell.length_a   1.000
_cell.length_b   1.000
_cell.length_c   1.000
_cell.angle_alpha   90.00
_cell.angle_beta   90.00
_cell.angle_gamma   90.00
#
_symmetry.space_group_name_H-M   'P 1'
#
loop_
_entity.id
_entity.type
_entity.pdbx_description
1 polymer ?
#
loop_
_entity_poly.entity_id
_entity_poly.type
_entity_poly.pdbx_seq_one_letter_code
_entity_poly.pdbx_strand_id
1 'polypeptide(L)'
;MPDNAAQSESRELPASIAIPPVRGEMVRLRPATVEDLDRMDVIDAYPGASGITGKDRVAERAAVHAWVRRSVAWSKGEAPAESGVGDPEARRTIAWSIITESDHDGDGEIDAAESDNVIGMIFLIDIDGWARSARIQVILGQDYRGRGYSRDIMPRVMTYGFAPEPAGLGMHRIWVAVPEQNTRSVSVYQSLGFMPSGRSRDALWNAAQNRYQDLIVMDTLVDEF
;
A
#
# COMPACT_ATOMS: atom_id res chain seq x y z
N MET A 1 29.50 36.10 0.31
CA MET A 1 29.11 34.73 0.65
C MET A 1 27.70 34.79 1.17
N PRO A 2 26.66 34.39 0.44
CA PRO A 2 25.36 34.30 1.03
C PRO A 2 25.32 33.09 1.96
N ASP A 3 24.81 33.34 3.15
CA ASP A 3 24.60 32.39 4.23
C ASP A 3 23.60 31.30 3.76
N ASN A 4 24.10 30.14 3.40
CA ASN A 4 23.31 28.98 3.06
C ASN A 4 23.01 28.19 4.34
N ALA A 5 22.33 28.85 5.27
CA ALA A 5 21.61 28.17 6.32
C ALA A 5 20.35 27.55 5.69
N ALA A 6 20.51 26.50 4.89
CA ALA A 6 19.44 25.61 4.57
C ALA A 6 18.86 25.13 5.90
N GLN A 7 17.66 25.60 6.22
CA GLN A 7 16.87 25.06 7.32
C GLN A 7 16.81 23.55 7.07
N SER A 8 17.47 22.77 7.93
CA SER A 8 17.34 21.33 7.89
C SER A 8 15.89 21.05 8.28
N GLU A 9 15.03 20.90 7.26
CA GLU A 9 13.68 20.42 7.49
C GLU A 9 13.80 19.12 8.28
N SER A 10 13.09 19.05 9.40
CA SER A 10 13.06 17.84 10.21
C SER A 10 12.62 16.69 9.30
N ARG A 11 13.45 15.66 9.20
CA ARG A 11 13.14 14.43 8.46
C ARG A 11 12.44 13.41 9.33
N GLU A 12 12.15 13.76 10.57
CA GLU A 12 11.40 12.91 11.49
C GLU A 12 9.92 12.87 11.06
N LEU A 13 9.37 11.67 11.03
CA LEU A 13 7.94 11.48 10.80
C LEU A 13 7.15 11.99 12.03
N PRO A 14 5.93 12.54 11.83
CA PRO A 14 5.12 13.02 12.93
C PRO A 14 4.75 11.89 13.89
N ALA A 15 4.57 12.20 15.17
CA ALA A 15 4.16 11.24 16.20
C ALA A 15 2.79 10.61 15.90
N SER A 16 1.90 11.34 15.24
CA SER A 16 0.60 10.85 14.75
C SER A 16 0.29 11.44 13.39
N ILE A 17 -0.59 10.78 12.63
CA ILE A 17 -0.97 11.22 11.29
C ILE A 17 -2.49 11.14 11.09
N ALA A 18 -3.06 12.19 10.52
CA ALA A 18 -4.42 12.13 10.01
C ALA A 18 -4.42 11.48 8.61
N ILE A 19 -5.04 10.31 8.50
CA ILE A 19 -5.13 9.59 7.23
C ILE A 19 -6.36 10.13 6.48
N PRO A 20 -6.21 10.82 5.35
CA PRO A 20 -7.34 11.39 4.63
C PRO A 20 -8.14 10.30 3.90
N PRO A 21 -9.47 10.47 3.75
CA PRO A 21 -10.20 9.72 2.75
C PRO A 21 -9.76 10.17 1.35
N VAL A 22 -9.81 9.25 0.39
CA VAL A 22 -9.44 9.51 -1.01
C VAL A 22 -10.57 9.02 -1.91
N ARG A 23 -10.95 9.81 -2.92
CA ARG A 23 -11.98 9.40 -3.87
C ARG A 23 -11.38 9.17 -5.25
N GLY A 24 -11.62 7.97 -5.78
CA GLY A 24 -11.41 7.58 -7.16
C GLY A 24 -12.64 7.86 -8.03
N GLU A 25 -12.58 7.39 -9.25
CA GLU A 25 -13.72 7.40 -10.18
C GLU A 25 -14.65 6.19 -9.96
N MET A 26 -14.06 5.05 -9.64
CA MET A 26 -14.74 3.76 -9.49
C MET A 26 -14.92 3.36 -8.03
N VAL A 27 -14.01 3.80 -7.16
CA VAL A 27 -13.98 3.42 -5.74
C VAL A 27 -13.58 4.60 -4.86
N ARG A 28 -13.87 4.50 -3.58
CA ARG A 28 -13.35 5.42 -2.58
C ARG A 28 -12.46 4.70 -1.58
N LEU A 29 -11.61 5.45 -0.91
CA LEU A 29 -10.76 4.98 0.18
C LEU A 29 -11.17 5.67 1.46
N ARG A 30 -11.27 4.92 2.53
CA ARG A 30 -11.29 5.43 3.89
C ARG A 30 -10.15 4.83 4.70
N PRO A 31 -9.71 5.48 5.79
CA PRO A 31 -8.75 4.87 6.71
C PRO A 31 -9.20 3.46 7.09
N ALA A 32 -8.29 2.49 7.01
CA ALA A 32 -8.60 1.11 7.37
C ALA A 32 -8.77 0.98 8.88
N THR A 33 -9.68 0.12 9.29
CA THR A 33 -9.91 -0.26 10.68
C THR A 33 -9.54 -1.72 10.91
N VAL A 34 -9.44 -2.13 12.17
CA VAL A 34 -9.13 -3.53 12.52
C VAL A 34 -10.30 -4.45 12.12
N GLU A 35 -11.52 -3.96 12.18
CA GLU A 35 -12.74 -4.67 11.81
C GLU A 35 -12.78 -5.03 10.31
N ASP A 36 -12.14 -4.21 9.45
CA ASP A 36 -12.07 -4.50 8.01
C ASP A 36 -11.28 -5.78 7.70
N LEU A 37 -10.44 -6.26 8.62
CA LEU A 37 -9.66 -7.47 8.44
C LEU A 37 -10.52 -8.72 8.29
N ASP A 38 -11.66 -8.78 8.98
CA ASP A 38 -12.62 -9.88 8.85
C ASP A 38 -13.20 -9.93 7.43
N ARG A 39 -13.47 -8.75 6.86
CA ARG A 39 -13.93 -8.67 5.48
C ARG A 39 -12.88 -9.14 4.48
N MET A 40 -11.60 -8.85 4.71
CA MET A 40 -10.50 -9.33 3.86
C MET A 40 -10.41 -10.87 3.83
N ASP A 41 -10.73 -11.55 4.93
CA ASP A 41 -10.83 -13.01 4.99
C ASP A 41 -12.01 -13.51 4.14
N VAL A 42 -13.19 -12.86 4.25
CA VAL A 42 -14.41 -13.25 3.53
C VAL A 42 -14.25 -13.13 2.01
N ILE A 43 -13.62 -12.06 1.53
CA ILE A 43 -13.41 -11.82 0.09
C ILE A 43 -12.22 -12.57 -0.51
N ASP A 44 -11.64 -13.52 0.23
CA ASP A 44 -10.46 -14.29 -0.19
C ASP A 44 -9.31 -13.41 -0.72
N ALA A 45 -8.97 -12.38 0.05
CA ALA A 45 -7.95 -11.42 -0.35
C ALA A 45 -6.53 -12.00 -0.31
N TYR A 46 -6.33 -13.09 0.44
CA TYR A 46 -5.06 -13.78 0.63
C TYR A 46 -5.00 -15.08 -0.19
N PRO A 47 -4.61 -15.04 -1.46
CA PRO A 47 -4.72 -16.19 -2.35
C PRO A 47 -3.83 -17.37 -1.97
N GLY A 48 -2.85 -17.15 -1.07
CA GLY A 48 -1.88 -18.18 -0.69
C GLY A 48 -0.96 -18.52 -1.85
N ALA A 49 -0.17 -19.57 -1.71
CA ALA A 49 0.86 -20.04 -2.65
C ALA A 49 0.37 -20.14 -4.11
N SER A 50 -0.12 -19.03 -4.66
CA SER A 50 -0.29 -18.91 -6.09
C SER A 50 1.09 -18.87 -6.72
N GLY A 51 1.27 -19.49 -7.88
CA GLY A 51 2.50 -19.39 -8.65
C GLY A 51 2.91 -17.96 -9.01
N ILE A 52 2.13 -16.96 -8.62
CA ILE A 52 2.32 -15.54 -8.89
C ILE A 52 2.99 -14.83 -7.71
N THR A 53 2.51 -15.05 -6.48
CA THR A 53 3.02 -14.32 -5.31
C THR A 53 4.08 -15.08 -4.52
N GLY A 54 4.10 -16.40 -4.61
CA GLY A 54 5.04 -17.26 -3.88
C GLY A 54 4.86 -17.27 -2.35
N LYS A 55 3.97 -16.48 -1.80
CA LYS A 55 3.70 -16.43 -0.35
C LYS A 55 2.61 -17.43 0.02
N ASP A 56 2.69 -17.99 1.22
CA ASP A 56 1.58 -18.72 1.76
C ASP A 56 0.50 -17.78 2.33
N ARG A 57 -0.73 -18.27 2.41
CA ARG A 57 -1.88 -17.49 2.88
C ARG A 57 -1.73 -16.98 4.30
N VAL A 58 -1.11 -17.76 5.17
CA VAL A 58 -0.94 -17.40 6.59
C VAL A 58 0.03 -16.23 6.72
N ALA A 59 1.15 -16.27 5.99
CA ALA A 59 2.14 -15.20 5.98
C ALA A 59 1.59 -13.89 5.37
N GLU A 60 0.82 -13.99 4.27
CA GLU A 60 0.16 -12.82 3.67
C GLU A 60 -0.85 -12.18 4.63
N ARG A 61 -1.71 -12.99 5.24
CA ARG A 61 -2.68 -12.55 6.24
C ARG A 61 -2.00 -11.86 7.42
N ALA A 62 -0.97 -12.48 7.99
CA ALA A 62 -0.24 -11.93 9.13
C ALA A 62 0.40 -10.57 8.81
N ALA A 63 0.97 -10.41 7.60
CA ALA A 63 1.55 -9.14 7.16
C ALA A 63 0.50 -8.03 7.06
N VAL A 64 -0.65 -8.31 6.42
CA VAL A 64 -1.74 -7.33 6.29
C VAL A 64 -2.30 -6.92 7.64
N HIS A 65 -2.52 -7.87 8.54
CA HIS A 65 -2.95 -7.60 9.90
C HIS A 65 -1.97 -6.71 10.66
N ALA A 66 -0.66 -6.93 10.51
CA ALA A 66 0.37 -6.09 11.11
C ALA A 66 0.35 -4.68 10.51
N TRP A 67 0.20 -4.53 9.19
CA TRP A 67 0.14 -3.22 8.53
C TRP A 67 -1.07 -2.40 8.96
N VAL A 68 -2.24 -2.99 9.05
CA VAL A 68 -3.45 -2.30 9.53
C VAL A 68 -3.27 -1.85 10.97
N ARG A 69 -2.80 -2.71 11.87
CA ARG A 69 -2.57 -2.33 13.27
C ARG A 69 -1.55 -1.19 13.42
N ARG A 70 -0.45 -1.20 12.65
CA ARG A 70 0.53 -0.11 12.65
C ARG A 70 -0.08 1.19 12.16
N SER A 71 -0.90 1.14 11.11
CA SER A 71 -1.61 2.31 10.59
C SER A 71 -2.54 2.92 11.62
N VAL A 72 -3.35 2.07 12.28
CA VAL A 72 -4.25 2.51 13.35
C VAL A 72 -3.48 3.08 14.54
N ALA A 73 -2.40 2.42 14.97
CA ALA A 73 -1.57 2.91 16.07
C ALA A 73 -0.95 4.28 15.74
N TRP A 74 -0.43 4.45 14.53
CA TRP A 74 0.15 5.74 14.14
C TRP A 74 -0.89 6.86 14.05
N SER A 75 -2.09 6.57 13.54
CA SER A 75 -3.16 7.56 13.49
C SER A 75 -3.63 8.03 14.88
N LYS A 76 -3.44 7.21 15.91
CA LYS A 76 -3.77 7.51 17.31
C LYS A 76 -2.61 8.11 18.10
N GLY A 77 -1.41 8.19 17.52
CA GLY A 77 -0.20 8.59 18.26
C GLY A 77 0.34 7.50 19.21
N GLU A 78 -0.04 6.25 18.98
CA GLU A 78 0.35 5.08 19.77
C GLU A 78 1.48 4.26 19.12
N ALA A 79 2.02 4.75 17.98
CA ALA A 79 3.10 4.07 17.30
C ALA A 79 4.37 4.08 18.16
N PRO A 80 5.10 2.95 18.27
CA PRO A 80 6.35 2.90 19.02
C PRO A 80 7.34 3.96 18.51
N ALA A 81 8.13 4.52 19.42
CA ALA A 81 9.27 5.36 19.02
C ALA A 81 10.28 4.51 18.24
N GLU A 82 10.94 5.12 17.26
CA GLU A 82 12.01 4.43 16.54
C GLU A 82 13.16 4.12 17.50
N SER A 83 13.40 2.83 17.72
CA SER A 83 14.46 2.35 18.61
C SER A 83 15.80 2.11 17.89
N GLY A 84 15.85 2.39 16.60
CA GLY A 84 17.06 2.28 15.79
C GLY A 84 16.80 1.82 14.36
N VAL A 85 17.84 1.87 13.56
CA VAL A 85 17.79 1.47 12.15
C VAL A 85 17.40 -0.01 12.04
N GLY A 86 16.28 -0.28 11.37
CA GLY A 86 15.84 -1.64 11.06
C GLY A 86 14.89 -2.26 12.07
N ASP A 87 14.40 -1.50 13.08
CA ASP A 87 13.35 -1.99 13.97
C ASP A 87 12.03 -2.21 13.21
N PRO A 88 11.56 -3.47 13.05
CA PRO A 88 10.32 -3.74 12.32
C PRO A 88 9.08 -3.16 13.00
N GLU A 89 9.09 -3.00 14.33
CA GLU A 89 7.94 -2.49 15.09
C GLU A 89 7.79 -0.97 14.94
N ALA A 90 8.90 -0.26 14.69
CA ALA A 90 8.91 1.19 14.48
C ALA A 90 8.52 1.62 13.05
N ARG A 91 8.39 0.67 12.11
CA ARG A 91 8.04 0.99 10.73
C ARG A 91 6.67 1.64 10.63
N ARG A 92 6.62 2.79 9.99
CA ARG A 92 5.37 3.51 9.75
C ARG A 92 4.62 2.91 8.55
N THR A 93 3.30 2.88 8.68
CA THR A 93 2.40 2.34 7.68
C THR A 93 1.14 3.17 7.64
N ILE A 94 0.62 3.42 6.45
CA ILE A 94 -0.72 3.95 6.24
C ILE A 94 -1.51 2.90 5.48
N ALA A 95 -2.73 2.65 5.93
CA ALA A 95 -3.65 1.70 5.33
C ALA A 95 -5.01 2.36 5.03
N TRP A 96 -5.51 2.10 3.83
CA TRP A 96 -6.88 2.44 3.45
C TRP A 96 -7.63 1.19 3.04
N SER A 97 -8.89 1.12 3.40
CA SER A 97 -9.84 0.17 2.84
C SER A 97 -10.38 0.72 1.52
N ILE A 98 -10.42 -0.13 0.50
CA ILE A 98 -10.94 0.17 -0.83
C ILE A 98 -12.43 -0.21 -0.81
N ILE A 99 -13.29 0.77 -1.08
CA ILE A 99 -14.73 0.65 -0.98
C ILE A 99 -15.36 0.83 -2.35
N THR A 100 -16.24 -0.08 -2.72
CA THR A 100 -17.20 0.15 -3.82
C THR A 100 -18.55 0.57 -3.25
N GLU A 101 -19.23 1.42 -4.00
CA GLU A 101 -20.64 1.77 -3.79
C GLU A 101 -21.39 1.17 -4.99
N SER A 102 -21.92 -0.01 -4.83
CA SER A 102 -22.61 -0.74 -5.92
C SER A 102 -23.80 -1.47 -5.36
N ASP A 103 -24.92 -1.35 -6.03
CA ASP A 103 -26.09 -2.21 -5.82
C ASP A 103 -25.69 -3.66 -6.13
N HIS A 104 -25.55 -4.47 -5.09
CA HIS A 104 -25.09 -5.86 -5.19
C HIS A 104 -26.24 -6.86 -5.23
N ASP A 105 -27.39 -6.50 -4.72
CA ASP A 105 -28.57 -7.35 -4.70
C ASP A 105 -29.55 -7.06 -5.86
N GLY A 106 -29.33 -5.93 -6.55
CA GLY A 106 -30.07 -5.58 -7.77
C GLY A 106 -31.45 -4.97 -7.50
N ASP A 107 -31.67 -4.44 -6.29
CA ASP A 107 -32.94 -3.82 -5.92
C ASP A 107 -33.07 -2.35 -6.41
N GLY A 108 -31.99 -1.77 -6.92
CA GLY A 108 -31.92 -0.41 -7.46
C GLY A 108 -31.60 0.66 -6.42
N GLU A 109 -31.35 0.28 -5.17
CA GLU A 109 -30.92 1.17 -4.09
C GLU A 109 -29.51 0.77 -3.62
N ILE A 110 -28.76 1.68 -3.01
CA ILE A 110 -27.48 1.40 -2.36
C ILE A 110 -27.68 1.56 -0.85
N ASP A 111 -27.79 0.43 -0.17
CA ASP A 111 -27.97 0.43 1.27
C ASP A 111 -26.67 0.70 2.06
N ALA A 112 -26.73 0.71 3.39
CA ALA A 112 -25.60 1.00 4.23
C ALA A 112 -24.47 -0.06 4.11
N ALA A 113 -24.81 -1.32 3.84
CA ALA A 113 -23.85 -2.39 3.66
C ALA A 113 -23.14 -2.28 2.29
N GLU A 114 -23.88 -1.90 1.27
CA GLU A 114 -23.40 -1.68 -0.08
C GLU A 114 -22.61 -0.38 -0.22
N SER A 115 -22.97 0.64 0.57
CA SER A 115 -22.23 1.91 0.61
C SER A 115 -20.86 1.81 1.28
N ASP A 116 -20.58 0.78 2.08
CA ASP A 116 -19.29 0.54 2.73
C ASP A 116 -18.72 -0.87 2.42
N ASN A 117 -18.94 -1.35 1.22
CA ASN A 117 -18.47 -2.67 0.80
C ASN A 117 -16.96 -2.68 0.55
N VAL A 118 -16.20 -3.20 1.52
CA VAL A 118 -14.74 -3.37 1.41
C VAL A 118 -14.42 -4.47 0.42
N ILE A 119 -13.68 -4.12 -0.63
CA ILE A 119 -13.23 -5.02 -1.70
C ILE A 119 -11.73 -5.30 -1.67
N GLY A 120 -11.01 -4.64 -0.80
CA GLY A 120 -9.55 -4.75 -0.66
C GLY A 120 -8.96 -3.63 0.16
N MET A 121 -7.64 -3.55 0.14
CA MET A 121 -6.88 -2.52 0.84
C MET A 121 -5.71 -2.02 -0.01
N ILE A 122 -5.33 -0.75 0.21
CA ILE A 122 -4.12 -0.15 -0.31
C ILE A 122 -3.29 0.41 0.83
N PHE A 123 -1.99 0.30 0.71
CA PHE A 123 -1.05 0.65 1.76
C PHE A 123 0.10 1.50 1.22
N LEU A 124 0.59 2.41 2.07
CA LEU A 124 1.97 2.88 2.05
C LEU A 124 2.66 2.25 3.25
N ILE A 125 3.64 1.38 3.00
CA ILE A 125 4.36 0.60 4.00
C ILE A 125 5.84 0.89 3.95
N ASP A 126 6.54 0.53 5.01
CA ASP A 126 7.98 0.78 5.14
C ASP A 126 8.30 2.28 4.91
N ILE A 127 7.44 3.16 5.44
CA ILE A 127 7.62 4.61 5.31
C ILE A 127 8.85 5.02 6.10
N ASP A 128 9.83 5.58 5.40
CA ASP A 128 11.10 6.05 5.93
C ASP A 128 11.16 7.58 5.79
N GLY A 129 11.10 8.28 6.92
CA GLY A 129 11.14 9.74 6.96
C GLY A 129 12.51 10.29 6.58
N TRP A 130 13.59 9.56 6.87
CA TRP A 130 14.94 9.98 6.56
C TRP A 130 15.25 9.88 5.06
N ALA A 131 14.97 8.72 4.46
CA ALA A 131 15.13 8.50 3.03
C ALA A 131 13.99 9.13 2.18
N ARG A 132 12.91 9.58 2.83
CA ARG A 132 11.69 10.05 2.14
C ARG A 132 11.18 9.03 1.14
N SER A 133 11.06 7.79 1.56
CA SER A 133 10.67 6.66 0.70
C SER A 133 9.56 5.83 1.33
N ALA A 134 8.68 5.30 0.49
CA ALA A 134 7.60 4.42 0.91
C ALA A 134 7.35 3.34 -0.14
N ARG A 135 6.92 2.15 0.29
CA ARG A 135 6.47 1.09 -0.61
C ARG A 135 4.96 1.11 -0.72
N ILE A 136 4.44 1.13 -1.93
CA ILE A 136 2.99 1.02 -2.16
C ILE A 136 2.60 -0.45 -2.41
N GLN A 137 1.48 -0.88 -1.82
CA GLN A 137 0.96 -2.22 -1.96
C GLN A 137 -0.56 -2.20 -2.08
N VAL A 138 -1.11 -2.93 -3.06
CA VAL A 138 -2.56 -3.12 -3.24
C VAL A 138 -2.90 -4.59 -3.09
N ILE A 139 -3.94 -4.89 -2.33
CA ILE A 139 -4.49 -6.23 -2.16
C ILE A 139 -5.99 -6.16 -2.40
N LEU A 140 -6.48 -6.92 -3.36
CA LEU A 140 -7.90 -7.01 -3.70
C LEU A 140 -8.41 -8.43 -3.47
N GLY A 141 -9.65 -8.54 -3.04
CA GLY A 141 -10.38 -9.80 -3.04
C GLY A 141 -10.37 -10.44 -4.43
N GLN A 142 -10.45 -11.77 -4.48
CA GLN A 142 -10.26 -12.52 -5.72
C GLN A 142 -11.22 -12.05 -6.82
N ASP A 143 -12.49 -11.87 -6.51
CA ASP A 143 -13.55 -11.50 -7.47
C ASP A 143 -13.45 -10.04 -7.93
N TYR A 144 -12.65 -9.22 -7.25
CA TYR A 144 -12.48 -7.79 -7.55
C TYR A 144 -11.22 -7.50 -8.37
N ARG A 145 -10.41 -8.52 -8.67
CA ARG A 145 -9.19 -8.36 -9.46
C ARG A 145 -9.50 -8.16 -10.94
N GLY A 146 -8.66 -7.38 -11.59
CA GLY A 146 -8.76 -7.18 -13.03
C GLY A 146 -9.77 -6.19 -13.52
N ARG A 147 -10.47 -5.50 -12.63
CA ARG A 147 -11.52 -4.53 -12.95
C ARG A 147 -11.03 -3.09 -13.07
N GLY A 148 -9.73 -2.82 -12.91
CA GLY A 148 -9.16 -1.46 -13.05
C GLY A 148 -9.00 -0.69 -11.74
N TYR A 149 -9.51 -1.16 -10.62
CA TYR A 149 -9.50 -0.46 -9.35
C TYR A 149 -8.11 0.03 -8.91
N SER A 150 -7.06 -0.77 -9.10
CA SER A 150 -5.69 -0.34 -8.77
C SER A 150 -5.23 0.87 -9.59
N ARG A 151 -5.62 0.95 -10.88
CA ARG A 151 -5.30 2.09 -11.75
C ARG A 151 -6.06 3.34 -11.36
N ASP A 152 -7.26 3.20 -10.81
CA ASP A 152 -8.06 4.32 -10.33
C ASP A 152 -7.47 4.95 -9.07
N ILE A 153 -7.04 4.13 -8.10
CA ILE A 153 -6.67 4.62 -6.75
C ILE A 153 -5.18 4.87 -6.56
N MET A 154 -4.29 4.10 -7.21
CA MET A 154 -2.85 4.23 -6.96
C MET A 154 -2.31 5.63 -7.27
N PRO A 155 -2.64 6.29 -8.38
CA PRO A 155 -2.15 7.65 -8.64
C PRO A 155 -2.55 8.63 -7.54
N ARG A 156 -3.74 8.48 -6.99
CA ARG A 156 -4.25 9.37 -5.93
C ARG A 156 -3.52 9.16 -4.60
N VAL A 157 -3.22 7.91 -4.25
CA VAL A 157 -2.40 7.59 -3.08
C VAL A 157 -0.96 8.06 -3.28
N MET A 158 -0.42 7.95 -4.51
CA MET A 158 0.90 8.48 -4.84
C MET A 158 0.92 10.01 -4.76
N THR A 159 -0.12 10.69 -5.24
CA THR A 159 -0.27 12.15 -5.06
C THR A 159 -0.18 12.54 -3.58
N TYR A 160 -0.89 11.81 -2.69
CA TYR A 160 -0.79 12.04 -1.25
C TYR A 160 0.63 11.72 -0.72
N GLY A 161 1.25 10.65 -1.20
CA GLY A 161 2.61 10.28 -0.80
C GLY A 161 3.65 11.33 -1.17
N PHE A 162 3.55 11.93 -2.35
CA PHE A 162 4.50 12.92 -2.86
C PHE A 162 4.19 14.36 -2.42
N ALA A 163 2.91 14.69 -2.17
CA ALA A 163 2.54 16.03 -1.76
C ALA A 163 3.32 16.46 -0.51
N PRO A 164 3.82 17.71 -0.46
CA PRO A 164 4.55 18.22 0.71
C PRO A 164 3.66 18.28 1.94
N GLU A 165 4.27 18.18 3.12
CA GLU A 165 3.58 18.40 4.39
C GLU A 165 3.02 19.81 4.49
N PRO A 166 1.84 20.03 5.07
CA PRO A 166 0.95 19.04 5.71
C PRO A 166 -0.07 18.39 4.76
N ALA A 167 -0.02 18.65 3.46
CA ALA A 167 -0.97 18.12 2.49
C ALA A 167 -0.76 16.62 2.19
N GLY A 168 0.44 16.12 2.40
CA GLY A 168 0.83 14.74 2.21
C GLY A 168 2.04 14.36 3.05
N LEU A 169 2.80 13.37 2.57
CA LEU A 169 3.93 12.79 3.30
C LEU A 169 5.29 13.38 2.90
N GLY A 170 5.37 14.16 1.82
CA GLY A 170 6.61 14.69 1.27
C GLY A 170 7.62 13.61 0.88
N MET A 171 7.15 12.46 0.38
CA MET A 171 8.06 11.40 -0.06
C MET A 171 8.80 11.85 -1.33
N HIS A 172 10.05 11.42 -1.45
CA HIS A 172 10.86 11.61 -2.65
C HIS A 172 10.71 10.42 -3.60
N ARG A 173 10.48 9.21 -3.05
CA ARG A 173 10.42 7.96 -3.80
C ARG A 173 9.27 7.08 -3.33
N ILE A 174 8.49 6.56 -4.28
CA ILE A 174 7.53 5.48 -4.03
C ILE A 174 7.94 4.28 -4.86
N TRP A 175 7.96 3.09 -4.24
CA TRP A 175 8.46 1.89 -4.89
C TRP A 175 7.58 0.68 -4.65
N VAL A 176 7.77 -0.33 -5.48
CA VAL A 176 7.12 -1.64 -5.41
C VAL A 176 8.15 -2.75 -5.60
N ALA A 177 7.84 -3.93 -5.07
CA ALA A 177 8.57 -5.15 -5.38
C ALA A 177 7.58 -6.20 -5.88
N VAL A 178 7.81 -6.70 -7.08
CA VAL A 178 6.87 -7.57 -7.80
C VAL A 178 7.57 -8.90 -8.13
N PRO A 179 6.97 -10.07 -7.81
CA PRO A 179 7.50 -11.33 -8.29
C PRO A 179 7.64 -11.33 -9.83
N GLU A 180 8.77 -11.81 -10.33
CA GLU A 180 9.10 -11.77 -11.78
C GLU A 180 8.01 -12.38 -12.67
N GLN A 181 7.27 -13.35 -12.15
CA GLN A 181 6.21 -14.02 -12.89
C GLN A 181 4.89 -13.26 -12.92
N ASN A 182 4.75 -12.22 -12.07
CA ASN A 182 3.55 -11.40 -12.05
C ASN A 182 3.63 -10.30 -13.11
N THR A 183 3.76 -10.70 -14.38
CA THR A 183 3.89 -9.79 -15.53
C THR A 183 2.74 -8.81 -15.65
N ARG A 184 1.55 -9.21 -15.19
CA ARG A 184 0.38 -8.32 -15.18
C ARG A 184 0.61 -7.13 -14.24
N SER A 185 1.08 -7.37 -13.02
CA SER A 185 1.38 -6.28 -12.08
C SER A 185 2.52 -5.39 -12.60
N VAL A 186 3.56 -5.98 -13.19
CA VAL A 186 4.63 -5.20 -13.84
C VAL A 186 4.04 -4.24 -14.88
N SER A 187 3.18 -4.73 -15.77
CA SER A 187 2.54 -3.89 -16.80
C SER A 187 1.64 -2.80 -16.19
N VAL A 188 0.92 -3.10 -15.10
CA VAL A 188 0.12 -2.08 -14.39
C VAL A 188 1.03 -0.99 -13.83
N TYR A 189 2.10 -1.36 -13.13
CA TYR A 189 3.02 -0.37 -12.56
C TYR A 189 3.72 0.47 -13.63
N GLN A 190 4.15 -0.14 -14.74
CA GLN A 190 4.69 0.61 -15.89
C GLN A 190 3.69 1.63 -16.44
N SER A 191 2.41 1.25 -16.55
CA SER A 191 1.36 2.16 -17.01
C SER A 191 1.06 3.31 -16.05
N LEU A 192 1.52 3.22 -14.81
CA LEU A 192 1.43 4.24 -13.76
C LEU A 192 2.72 5.05 -13.58
N GLY A 193 3.69 4.89 -14.48
CA GLY A 193 4.94 5.65 -14.45
C GLY A 193 6.07 5.01 -13.66
N PHE A 194 5.87 3.82 -13.07
CA PHE A 194 6.98 3.14 -12.41
C PHE A 194 7.99 2.61 -13.41
N MET A 195 9.26 2.84 -13.14
CA MET A 195 10.38 2.33 -13.93
C MET A 195 11.10 1.20 -13.19
N PRO A 196 11.61 0.17 -13.89
CA PRO A 196 12.45 -0.85 -13.27
C PRO A 196 13.72 -0.22 -12.70
N SER A 197 13.96 -0.39 -11.40
CA SER A 197 15.15 0.14 -10.71
C SER A 197 16.07 -0.93 -10.15
N GLY A 198 15.63 -2.19 -10.15
CA GLY A 198 16.48 -3.27 -9.67
C GLY A 198 15.84 -4.65 -9.75
N ARG A 199 16.64 -5.65 -9.39
CA ARG A 199 16.25 -7.05 -9.31
C ARG A 199 16.87 -7.70 -8.07
N SER A 200 16.04 -8.19 -7.17
CA SER A 200 16.48 -9.00 -6.03
C SER A 200 16.42 -10.47 -6.41
N ARG A 201 17.58 -11.09 -6.55
CA ARG A 201 17.70 -12.51 -6.99
C ARG A 201 17.29 -13.44 -5.87
N ASP A 202 16.57 -14.51 -6.22
CA ASP A 202 16.15 -15.58 -5.29
C ASP A 202 15.47 -15.06 -4.01
N ALA A 203 14.71 -13.95 -4.14
CA ALA A 203 14.18 -13.22 -3.02
C ALA A 203 12.90 -13.82 -2.42
N LEU A 204 12.22 -14.71 -3.17
CA LEU A 204 11.01 -15.39 -2.73
C LEU A 204 11.07 -16.87 -3.02
N TRP A 205 10.54 -17.67 -2.10
CA TRP A 205 10.28 -19.08 -2.34
C TRP A 205 8.88 -19.24 -2.96
N ASN A 206 8.82 -19.81 -4.16
CA ASN A 206 7.57 -20.18 -4.81
C ASN A 206 7.24 -21.65 -4.52
N ALA A 207 6.38 -21.88 -3.54
CA ALA A 207 6.02 -23.23 -3.11
C ALA A 207 5.29 -24.02 -4.21
N ALA A 208 4.51 -23.38 -5.06
CA ALA A 208 3.79 -24.05 -6.15
C ALA A 208 4.73 -24.59 -7.23
N GLN A 209 5.88 -23.93 -7.43
CA GLN A 209 6.88 -24.32 -8.43
C GLN A 209 8.13 -24.98 -7.81
N ASN A 210 8.16 -25.07 -6.47
CA ASN A 210 9.28 -25.62 -5.71
C ASN A 210 10.64 -25.02 -6.12
N ARG A 211 10.68 -23.67 -6.26
CA ARG A 211 11.89 -22.92 -6.64
C ARG A 211 11.90 -21.52 -6.06
N TYR A 212 13.08 -20.93 -5.96
CA TYR A 212 13.22 -19.50 -5.74
C TYR A 212 12.81 -18.71 -6.97
N GLN A 213 12.38 -17.50 -6.75
CA GLN A 213 12.06 -16.52 -7.79
C GLN A 213 12.57 -15.14 -7.40
N ASP A 214 12.81 -14.34 -8.42
CA ASP A 214 13.29 -12.98 -8.24
C ASP A 214 12.13 -12.00 -7.98
N LEU A 215 12.47 -10.90 -7.32
CA LEU A 215 11.64 -9.71 -7.23
C LEU A 215 12.17 -8.64 -8.18
N ILE A 216 11.30 -8.13 -9.02
CA ILE A 216 11.55 -6.92 -9.80
C ILE A 216 11.19 -5.73 -8.92
N VAL A 217 12.17 -4.86 -8.68
CA VAL A 217 11.97 -3.60 -7.96
C VAL A 217 11.70 -2.51 -8.99
N MET A 218 10.64 -1.77 -8.78
CA MET A 218 10.26 -0.64 -9.64
C MET A 218 9.94 0.55 -8.74
N ASP A 219 10.23 1.74 -9.21
CA ASP A 219 9.95 2.97 -8.47
C ASP A 219 9.57 4.12 -9.39
N THR A 220 9.14 5.20 -8.77
CA THR A 220 8.97 6.51 -9.38
C THR A 220 9.40 7.56 -8.36
N LEU A 221 10.01 8.63 -8.84
CA LEU A 221 10.45 9.76 -8.05
C LEU A 221 9.43 10.91 -8.16
N VAL A 222 9.44 11.79 -7.17
CA VAL A 222 8.51 12.94 -7.14
C VAL A 222 8.60 13.81 -8.41
N ASP A 223 9.80 13.94 -8.97
CA ASP A 223 10.03 14.74 -10.19
C ASP A 223 9.58 14.03 -11.49
N GLU A 224 9.26 12.75 -11.41
CA GLU A 224 8.82 11.92 -12.54
C GLU A 224 7.30 11.69 -12.54
N PHE A 225 6.64 11.97 -11.41
CA PHE A 225 5.21 11.80 -11.20
C PHE A 225 4.45 13.11 -11.52
#